data_559816f58bd290b5be5cd2ecbb7474e0
#
_entry.id   559816f58bd290b5be5cd2ecbb7474e0
#
_cell.length_a   1.000
_cell.length_b   1.000
_cell.length_c   1.000
_cell.angle_alpha   90.00
_cell.angle_beta   90.00
_cell.angle_gamma   90.00
#
_symmetry.space_group_name_H-M   'P 1'
#
loop_
_entity.id
_entity.type
_entity.pdbx_description
1 polymer ?
#
loop_
_entity_poly.entity_id
_entity_poly.type
_entity_poly.pdbx_seq_one_letter_code
_entity_poly.pdbx_strand_id
1 'polypeptide(L)'
;MQFRALLLAAVLGGCASQDIGAFSGGQPSMSPADWMAGTVDGYGVVTDRFGTVKSQFHAHEVGSWDAAAHTVTLVEHIAYLQGSADPPTDRTWRFVETAPGHWTGTAPDVIGTAVGEQAGNAWHLTFRQELPVGGHQIEVDVDDWRWREADNVAVDSSTISKAGLTLATARIAFVKAR
;
A
#
# COMPACT_ATOMS: atom_id res chain seq x y z
N MET A 1 -17.84 11.28 56.00
CA MET A 1 -17.10 10.47 55.03
C MET A 1 -17.79 10.60 53.69
N GLN A 2 -17.20 11.40 52.77
CA GLN A 2 -17.75 11.60 51.43
C GLN A 2 -16.96 10.72 50.46
N PHE A 3 -17.61 9.70 49.87
CA PHE A 3 -17.06 8.87 48.80
C PHE A 3 -17.11 9.66 47.49
N ARG A 4 -15.95 10.07 46.98
CA ARG A 4 -15.81 10.60 45.63
C ARG A 4 -15.76 9.42 44.66
N ALA A 5 -16.81 9.22 43.89
CA ALA A 5 -16.83 8.29 42.78
C ALA A 5 -15.90 8.82 41.64
N LEU A 6 -14.83 8.08 41.36
CA LEU A 6 -13.95 8.33 40.21
C LEU A 6 -14.65 7.75 38.95
N LEU A 7 -15.18 8.63 38.09
CA LEU A 7 -15.64 8.23 36.76
C LEU A 7 -14.41 7.94 35.90
N LEU A 8 -14.19 6.65 35.61
CA LEU A 8 -13.21 6.20 34.63
C LEU A 8 -13.82 6.42 33.23
N ALA A 9 -13.44 7.50 32.55
CA ALA A 9 -13.81 7.72 31.15
C ALA A 9 -13.00 6.74 30.28
N ALA A 10 -13.64 5.68 29.78
CA ALA A 10 -13.07 4.81 28.76
C ALA A 10 -12.97 5.61 27.47
N VAL A 11 -11.75 6.02 27.09
CA VAL A 11 -11.47 6.57 25.77
C VAL A 11 -11.53 5.39 24.78
N LEU A 12 -12.66 5.24 24.13
CA LEU A 12 -12.79 4.37 22.94
C LEU A 12 -11.96 5.03 21.83
N GLY A 13 -10.70 4.64 21.71
CA GLY A 13 -9.87 4.97 20.56
C GLY A 13 -10.47 4.26 19.33
N GLY A 14 -11.39 4.93 18.63
CA GLY A 14 -11.79 4.51 17.30
C GLY A 14 -10.55 4.57 16.39
N CYS A 15 -10.28 3.50 15.64
CA CYS A 15 -9.35 3.57 14.52
C CYS A 15 -9.94 4.58 13.53
N ALA A 16 -9.47 5.82 13.57
CA ALA A 16 -9.81 6.80 12.56
C ALA A 16 -9.11 6.33 11.27
N SER A 17 -9.88 5.91 10.26
CA SER A 17 -9.36 5.74 8.91
C SER A 17 -8.88 7.12 8.44
N GLN A 18 -7.67 7.19 7.90
CA GLN A 18 -7.12 8.42 7.35
C GLN A 18 -7.94 8.81 6.11
N ASP A 19 -8.40 10.06 6.06
CA ASP A 19 -9.14 10.59 4.91
C ASP A 19 -8.15 11.06 3.84
N ILE A 20 -8.28 10.53 2.61
CA ILE A 20 -7.46 10.93 1.47
C ILE A 20 -7.59 12.43 1.16
N GLY A 21 -8.76 13.02 1.39
CA GLY A 21 -9.02 14.44 1.20
C GLY A 21 -8.13 15.36 2.03
N ALA A 22 -7.59 14.87 3.15
CA ALA A 22 -6.65 15.63 3.98
C ALA A 22 -5.34 15.99 3.25
N PHE A 23 -5.02 15.28 2.16
CA PHE A 23 -3.81 15.49 1.35
C PHE A 23 -4.02 16.35 0.11
N SER A 24 -5.23 16.86 -0.16
CA SER A 24 -5.59 17.54 -1.42
C SER A 24 -4.69 18.72 -1.81
N GLY A 25 -4.01 19.36 -0.85
CA GLY A 25 -3.04 20.44 -1.09
C GLY A 25 -1.58 19.96 -1.17
N GLY A 26 -1.30 18.67 -0.99
CA GLY A 26 0.05 18.11 -0.93
C GLY A 26 0.77 18.17 -2.27
N GLN A 27 2.08 18.46 -2.22
CA GLN A 27 2.96 18.51 -3.39
C GLN A 27 4.29 17.80 -3.10
N PRO A 28 4.95 17.22 -4.13
CA PRO A 28 4.49 17.10 -5.53
C PRO A 28 3.33 16.11 -5.63
N SER A 29 2.44 16.30 -6.63
CA SER A 29 1.26 15.45 -6.81
C SER A 29 1.62 13.97 -7.00
N MET A 30 0.90 13.09 -6.32
CA MET A 30 1.02 11.62 -6.46
C MET A 30 0.01 11.13 -7.49
N SER A 31 0.25 11.39 -8.77
CA SER A 31 -0.55 10.82 -9.86
C SER A 31 -0.04 9.42 -10.22
N PRO A 32 -0.85 8.36 -10.15
CA PRO A 32 -0.45 7.03 -10.62
C PRO A 32 0.03 7.03 -12.07
N ALA A 33 -0.63 7.78 -12.94
CA ALA A 33 -0.26 7.94 -14.35
C ALA A 33 1.15 8.53 -14.56
N ASP A 34 1.57 9.45 -13.68
CA ASP A 34 2.91 10.04 -13.72
C ASP A 34 3.91 9.24 -12.89
N TRP A 35 3.55 8.90 -11.65
CA TRP A 35 4.47 8.24 -10.72
C TRP A 35 4.85 6.82 -11.18
N MET A 36 3.86 6.02 -11.59
CA MET A 36 4.08 4.62 -11.97
C MET A 36 4.59 4.45 -13.40
N ALA A 37 4.55 5.49 -14.25
CA ALA A 37 5.14 5.41 -15.59
C ALA A 37 6.67 5.52 -15.51
N GLY A 38 7.38 4.57 -16.15
CA GLY A 38 8.84 4.46 -16.12
C GLY A 38 9.31 3.44 -15.08
N THR A 39 10.50 3.64 -14.52
CA THR A 39 11.13 2.71 -13.58
C THR A 39 11.16 3.29 -12.17
N VAL A 40 10.77 2.47 -11.20
CA VAL A 40 10.79 2.82 -9.78
C VAL A 40 11.39 1.65 -9.00
N ASP A 41 12.34 1.93 -8.10
CA ASP A 41 12.91 0.94 -7.19
C ASP A 41 12.39 1.17 -5.77
N GLY A 42 11.93 0.09 -5.13
CA GLY A 42 11.40 0.09 -3.78
C GLY A 42 12.28 -0.74 -2.83
N TYR A 43 12.55 -0.22 -1.65
CA TYR A 43 13.32 -0.88 -0.59
C TYR A 43 12.42 -1.02 0.63
N GLY A 44 12.02 -2.25 0.94
CA GLY A 44 10.98 -2.52 1.91
C GLY A 44 11.41 -3.41 3.07
N VAL A 45 10.69 -3.22 4.18
CA VAL A 45 10.76 -4.08 5.36
C VAL A 45 9.34 -4.47 5.77
N VAL A 46 9.13 -5.77 6.04
CA VAL A 46 7.88 -6.29 6.61
C VAL A 46 8.10 -6.58 8.08
N THR A 47 7.19 -6.06 8.92
CA THR A 47 7.16 -6.35 10.36
C THR A 47 5.85 -7.06 10.71
N ASP A 48 5.89 -7.98 11.68
CA ASP A 48 4.67 -8.52 12.26
C ASP A 48 3.99 -7.49 13.18
N ARG A 49 2.81 -7.84 13.70
CA ARG A 49 2.02 -6.98 14.60
C ARG A 49 2.75 -6.57 15.89
N PHE A 50 3.85 -7.22 16.24
CA PHE A 50 4.66 -6.92 17.41
C PHE A 50 5.89 -6.07 17.09
N GLY A 51 6.05 -5.68 15.79
CA GLY A 51 7.17 -4.89 15.31
C GLY A 51 8.43 -5.70 14.98
N THR A 52 8.37 -7.05 15.06
CA THR A 52 9.49 -7.89 14.68
C THR A 52 9.64 -7.95 13.16
N VAL A 53 10.83 -7.65 12.66
CA VAL A 53 11.14 -7.76 11.22
C VAL A 53 11.04 -9.22 10.78
N LYS A 54 10.24 -9.48 9.76
CA LYS A 54 10.02 -10.81 9.17
C LYS A 54 10.76 -10.98 7.86
N SER A 55 10.81 -9.92 7.04
CA SER A 55 11.55 -9.94 5.78
C SER A 55 12.00 -8.54 5.38
N GLN A 56 13.01 -8.49 4.52
CA GLN A 56 13.44 -7.31 3.79
C GLN A 56 13.40 -7.64 2.30
N PHE A 57 13.04 -6.69 1.46
CA PHE A 57 12.89 -6.91 0.03
C PHE A 57 13.26 -5.70 -0.80
N HIS A 58 13.57 -5.97 -2.06
CA HIS A 58 13.71 -4.99 -3.12
C HIS A 58 12.61 -5.24 -4.15
N ALA A 59 11.83 -4.21 -4.45
CA ALA A 59 10.85 -4.19 -5.51
C ALA A 59 11.40 -3.39 -6.69
N HIS A 60 11.35 -3.96 -7.89
CA HIS A 60 11.68 -3.27 -9.13
C HIS A 60 10.41 -3.15 -9.95
N GLU A 61 9.94 -1.93 -10.12
CA GLU A 61 8.68 -1.60 -10.80
C GLU A 61 8.98 -0.97 -12.17
N VAL A 62 8.34 -1.50 -13.23
CA VAL A 62 8.38 -0.89 -14.57
C VAL A 62 6.95 -0.69 -15.04
N GLY A 63 6.58 0.56 -15.26
CA GLY A 63 5.21 0.90 -15.62
C GLY A 63 5.09 1.72 -16.88
N SER A 64 3.88 1.70 -17.44
CA SER A 64 3.50 2.50 -18.60
C SER A 64 2.09 3.09 -18.41
N TRP A 65 1.88 4.28 -18.94
CA TRP A 65 0.59 4.94 -18.99
C TRP A 65 0.02 4.96 -20.41
N ASP A 66 -1.19 4.45 -20.59
CA ASP A 66 -1.98 4.57 -21.81
C ASP A 66 -3.05 5.66 -21.59
N ALA A 67 -2.82 6.84 -22.16
CA ALA A 67 -3.71 7.98 -22.02
C ALA A 67 -5.06 7.76 -22.72
N ALA A 68 -5.14 6.96 -23.79
CA ALA A 68 -6.38 6.71 -24.52
C ALA A 68 -7.28 5.73 -23.75
N ALA A 69 -6.68 4.78 -23.05
CA ALA A 69 -7.39 3.80 -22.22
C ALA A 69 -7.50 4.22 -20.75
N HIS A 70 -6.94 5.36 -20.34
CA HIS A 70 -6.81 5.78 -18.94
C HIS A 70 -6.27 4.66 -18.05
N THR A 71 -5.21 3.98 -18.51
CA THR A 71 -4.71 2.76 -17.88
C THR A 71 -3.22 2.84 -17.58
N VAL A 72 -2.85 2.51 -16.34
CA VAL A 72 -1.47 2.18 -15.96
C VAL A 72 -1.31 0.66 -15.98
N THR A 73 -0.27 0.17 -16.66
CA THR A 73 0.21 -1.20 -16.51
C THR A 73 1.54 -1.15 -15.77
N LEU A 74 1.65 -1.84 -14.63
CA LEU A 74 2.82 -1.86 -13.77
C LEU A 74 3.30 -3.30 -13.60
N VAL A 75 4.50 -3.60 -14.07
CA VAL A 75 5.19 -4.88 -13.82
C VAL A 75 6.08 -4.70 -12.61
N GLU A 76 5.87 -5.52 -11.61
CA GLU A 76 6.57 -5.49 -10.33
C GLU A 76 7.33 -6.80 -10.12
N HIS A 77 8.62 -6.70 -9.86
CA HIS A 77 9.49 -7.81 -9.48
C HIS A 77 9.97 -7.60 -8.03
N ILE A 78 9.59 -8.51 -7.12
CA ILE A 78 9.95 -8.44 -5.71
C ILE A 78 10.99 -9.52 -5.40
N ALA A 79 12.19 -9.11 -4.97
CA ALA A 79 13.26 -9.98 -4.52
C ALA A 79 13.45 -9.85 -3.00
N TYR A 80 13.31 -10.95 -2.27
CA TYR A 80 13.53 -10.98 -0.82
C TYR A 80 15.03 -11.08 -0.52
N LEU A 81 15.54 -10.20 0.36
CA LEU A 81 16.97 -10.08 0.62
C LEU A 81 17.42 -11.00 1.76
N GLN A 82 16.73 -10.97 2.89
CA GLN A 82 17.05 -11.79 4.07
C GLN A 82 15.77 -12.07 4.87
N GLY A 83 15.77 -13.17 5.63
CA GLY A 83 14.70 -13.51 6.56
C GLY A 83 13.49 -14.19 5.93
N SER A 84 13.40 -14.27 4.61
CA SER A 84 12.36 -15.00 3.90
C SER A 84 12.95 -16.18 3.14
N ALA A 85 12.26 -17.31 3.16
CA ALA A 85 12.51 -18.45 2.27
C ALA A 85 11.68 -18.34 0.98
N ASP A 86 10.92 -17.25 0.82
CA ASP A 86 10.03 -17.06 -0.33
C ASP A 86 10.83 -16.76 -1.59
N PRO A 87 10.46 -17.38 -2.71
CA PRO A 87 11.08 -17.09 -4.00
C PRO A 87 10.72 -15.66 -4.43
N PRO A 88 11.49 -15.05 -5.35
CA PRO A 88 11.09 -13.80 -6.00
C PRO A 88 9.70 -13.92 -6.60
N THR A 89 8.95 -12.83 -6.55
CA THR A 89 7.56 -12.78 -7.03
C THR A 89 7.46 -11.75 -8.14
N ASP A 90 6.86 -12.17 -9.25
CA ASP A 90 6.49 -11.26 -10.35
C ASP A 90 4.99 -11.03 -10.31
N ARG A 91 4.59 -9.76 -10.42
CA ARG A 91 3.20 -9.36 -10.43
C ARG A 91 2.98 -8.27 -11.49
N THR A 92 1.86 -8.34 -12.20
CA THR A 92 1.45 -7.26 -13.10
C THR A 92 0.14 -6.67 -12.61
N TRP A 93 0.19 -5.40 -12.26
CA TRP A 93 -0.98 -4.60 -11.98
C TRP A 93 -1.51 -3.93 -13.24
N ARG A 94 -2.82 -3.83 -13.30
CA ARG A 94 -3.52 -2.98 -14.25
C ARG A 94 -4.43 -2.04 -13.47
N PHE A 95 -4.10 -0.75 -13.46
CA PHE A 95 -4.92 0.30 -12.85
C PHE A 95 -5.64 1.09 -13.92
N VAL A 96 -6.95 1.34 -13.72
CA VAL A 96 -7.79 2.13 -14.62
C VAL A 96 -8.32 3.34 -13.86
N GLU A 97 -8.10 4.55 -14.39
CA GLU A 97 -8.74 5.74 -13.87
C GLU A 97 -10.19 5.77 -14.32
N THR A 98 -11.12 5.66 -13.38
CA THR A 98 -12.57 5.61 -13.62
C THR A 98 -13.24 6.97 -13.52
N ALA A 99 -12.63 7.89 -12.75
CA ALA A 99 -12.97 9.29 -12.63
C ALA A 99 -11.72 10.04 -12.11
N PRO A 100 -11.63 11.37 -12.23
CA PRO A 100 -10.49 12.12 -11.72
C PRO A 100 -10.17 11.76 -10.26
N GLY A 101 -8.98 11.21 -10.03
CA GLY A 101 -8.50 10.76 -8.72
C GLY A 101 -9.11 9.45 -8.19
N HIS A 102 -9.96 8.76 -8.96
CA HIS A 102 -10.55 7.47 -8.59
C HIS A 102 -10.10 6.38 -9.56
N TRP A 103 -9.64 5.29 -9.01
CA TRP A 103 -9.00 4.21 -9.73
C TRP A 103 -9.53 2.85 -9.33
N THR A 104 -9.49 1.92 -10.26
CA THR A 104 -9.66 0.49 -9.97
C THR A 104 -8.41 -0.25 -10.38
N GLY A 105 -8.06 -1.32 -9.64
CA GLY A 105 -6.86 -2.12 -9.90
C GLY A 105 -7.16 -3.61 -9.94
N THR A 106 -6.41 -4.33 -10.78
CA THR A 106 -6.42 -5.80 -10.81
C THR A 106 -5.00 -6.34 -10.89
N ALA A 107 -4.74 -7.47 -10.22
CA ALA A 107 -3.53 -8.26 -10.31
C ALA A 107 -3.86 -9.74 -10.10
N PRO A 108 -2.97 -10.69 -10.47
CA PRO A 108 -3.29 -12.13 -10.41
C PRO A 108 -3.61 -12.66 -9.02
N ASP A 109 -3.05 -12.06 -7.97
CA ASP A 109 -3.20 -12.41 -6.57
C ASP A 109 -4.27 -11.58 -5.83
N VAL A 110 -4.92 -10.63 -6.54
CA VAL A 110 -5.98 -9.78 -6.00
C VAL A 110 -7.35 -10.44 -6.17
N ILE A 111 -8.09 -10.51 -5.09
CA ILE A 111 -9.45 -11.05 -5.07
C ILE A 111 -10.44 -9.94 -5.45
N GLY A 112 -11.04 -10.07 -6.62
CA GLY A 112 -11.97 -9.07 -7.16
C GLY A 112 -11.22 -7.85 -7.72
N THR A 113 -11.55 -6.66 -7.24
CA THR A 113 -11.02 -5.39 -7.75
C THR A 113 -10.51 -4.54 -6.59
N ALA A 114 -9.30 -4.03 -6.73
CA ALA A 114 -8.76 -3.02 -5.83
C ALA A 114 -9.41 -1.66 -6.09
N VAL A 115 -9.58 -0.87 -5.05
CA VAL A 115 -10.09 0.50 -5.12
C VAL A 115 -8.97 1.46 -4.73
N GLY A 116 -8.69 2.42 -5.62
CA GLY A 116 -7.65 3.43 -5.45
C GLY A 116 -8.23 4.84 -5.45
N GLU A 117 -7.69 5.69 -4.59
CA GLU A 117 -8.00 7.11 -4.49
C GLU A 117 -6.71 7.93 -4.45
N GLN A 118 -6.75 9.11 -5.06
CA GLN A 118 -5.61 10.02 -5.12
C GLN A 118 -6.05 11.43 -4.71
N ALA A 119 -5.30 12.07 -3.83
CA ALA A 119 -5.44 13.49 -3.55
C ALA A 119 -4.07 14.10 -3.20
N GLY A 120 -3.74 15.23 -3.85
CA GLY A 120 -2.47 15.91 -3.66
C GLY A 120 -1.28 14.98 -3.80
N ASN A 121 -0.45 14.86 -2.76
CA ASN A 121 0.74 14.00 -2.76
C ASN A 121 0.48 12.56 -2.28
N ALA A 122 -0.77 12.16 -2.06
CA ALA A 122 -1.12 10.85 -1.53
C ALA A 122 -1.86 9.97 -2.55
N TRP A 123 -1.60 8.67 -2.45
CA TRP A 123 -2.30 7.57 -3.08
C TRP A 123 -2.72 6.58 -2.01
N HIS A 124 -3.98 6.17 -2.02
CA HIS A 124 -4.54 5.16 -1.13
C HIS A 124 -5.15 4.05 -1.94
N LEU A 125 -4.78 2.81 -1.66
CA LEU A 125 -5.26 1.61 -2.35
C LEU A 125 -5.75 0.59 -1.33
N THR A 126 -6.95 0.09 -1.50
CA THR A 126 -7.49 -1.00 -0.69
C THR A 126 -7.83 -2.20 -1.55
N PHE A 127 -7.47 -3.39 -1.08
CA PHE A 127 -7.76 -4.62 -1.81
C PHE A 127 -7.74 -5.86 -0.89
N ARG A 128 -8.29 -6.96 -1.38
CA ARG A 128 -8.10 -8.29 -0.80
C ARG A 128 -7.10 -9.07 -1.64
N GLN A 129 -6.28 -9.84 -0.99
CA GLN A 129 -5.19 -10.60 -1.62
C GLN A 129 -5.11 -11.99 -1.06
N GLU A 130 -4.73 -12.96 -1.90
CA GLU A 130 -4.29 -14.28 -1.46
C GLU A 130 -2.79 -14.26 -1.19
N LEU A 131 -2.40 -14.68 0.03
CA LEU A 131 -1.00 -14.81 0.43
C LEU A 131 -0.66 -16.27 0.76
N PRO A 132 0.48 -16.80 0.25
CA PRO A 132 0.99 -18.09 0.68
C PRO A 132 1.59 -17.99 2.09
N VAL A 133 1.03 -18.72 3.04
CA VAL A 133 1.54 -18.78 4.42
C VAL A 133 1.59 -20.23 4.89
N GLY A 134 2.78 -20.73 5.21
CA GLY A 134 2.95 -22.08 5.72
C GLY A 134 2.42 -23.19 4.79
N GLY A 135 2.46 -22.99 3.48
CA GLY A 135 1.95 -23.94 2.47
C GLY A 135 0.44 -23.85 2.21
N HIS A 136 -0.25 -22.88 2.80
CA HIS A 136 -1.67 -22.60 2.59
C HIS A 136 -1.84 -21.20 1.99
N GLN A 137 -2.91 -21.01 1.19
CA GLN A 137 -3.34 -19.68 0.77
C GLN A 137 -4.27 -19.10 1.83
N ILE A 138 -4.00 -17.88 2.26
CA ILE A 138 -4.87 -17.13 3.17
C ILE A 138 -5.31 -15.83 2.50
N GLU A 139 -6.61 -15.54 2.59
CA GLU A 139 -7.13 -14.22 2.21
C GLU A 139 -6.81 -13.20 3.29
N VAL A 140 -6.35 -12.04 2.86
CA VAL A 140 -6.06 -10.88 3.72
C VAL A 140 -6.63 -9.61 3.11
N ASP A 141 -6.91 -8.63 3.96
CA ASP A 141 -7.23 -7.27 3.56
C ASP A 141 -5.94 -6.45 3.60
N VAL A 142 -5.73 -5.63 2.57
CA VAL A 142 -4.58 -4.71 2.45
C VAL A 142 -5.10 -3.29 2.38
N ASP A 143 -4.54 -2.43 3.23
CA ASP A 143 -4.73 -0.99 3.27
C ASP A 143 -3.36 -0.35 3.01
N ASP A 144 -3.20 0.24 1.83
CA ASP A 144 -1.93 0.68 1.27
C ASP A 144 -1.94 2.18 1.04
N TRP A 145 -0.99 2.89 1.67
CA TRP A 145 -0.81 4.32 1.55
C TRP A 145 0.57 4.63 0.99
N ARG A 146 0.60 5.45 -0.07
CA ARG A 146 1.84 5.96 -0.65
C ARG A 146 1.82 7.48 -0.70
N TRP A 147 2.87 8.12 -0.21
CA TRP A 147 3.03 9.57 -0.23
C TRP A 147 4.26 9.94 -1.04
N ARG A 148 4.08 10.83 -2.01
CA ARG A 148 5.20 11.39 -2.78
C ARG A 148 5.81 12.54 -1.98
N GLU A 149 7.07 12.38 -1.54
CA GLU A 149 7.76 13.31 -0.66
C GLU A 149 8.69 14.27 -1.42
N ALA A 150 9.11 13.86 -2.64
CA ALA A 150 9.92 14.64 -3.56
C ALA A 150 9.63 14.23 -5.01
N ASP A 151 10.24 14.89 -5.98
CA ASP A 151 10.03 14.61 -7.41
C ASP A 151 10.25 13.13 -7.75
N ASN A 152 11.22 12.49 -7.10
CA ASN A 152 11.60 11.10 -7.36
C ASN A 152 11.59 10.21 -6.11
N VAL A 153 10.99 10.64 -4.99
CA VAL A 153 10.93 9.86 -3.75
C VAL A 153 9.49 9.74 -3.28
N ALA A 154 9.08 8.52 -2.93
CA ALA A 154 7.83 8.28 -2.20
C ALA A 154 8.08 7.33 -1.02
N VAL A 155 7.23 7.43 -0.02
CA VAL A 155 7.18 6.54 1.13
C VAL A 155 5.83 5.81 1.11
N ASP A 156 5.88 4.53 1.48
CA ASP A 156 4.70 3.67 1.44
C ASP A 156 4.54 2.92 2.77
N SER A 157 3.30 2.70 3.14
CA SER A 157 2.93 1.93 4.32
C SER A 157 1.70 1.08 4.02
N SER A 158 1.91 -0.23 3.86
CA SER A 158 0.82 -1.21 3.67
C SER A 158 0.52 -1.92 4.99
N THR A 159 -0.73 -1.88 5.43
CA THR A 159 -1.24 -2.67 6.55
C THR A 159 -1.93 -3.91 6.02
N ILE A 160 -1.46 -5.08 6.45
CA ILE A 160 -2.01 -6.38 6.10
C ILE A 160 -2.81 -6.91 7.28
N SER A 161 -4.11 -7.17 7.08
CA SER A 161 -5.01 -7.59 8.14
C SER A 161 -5.90 -8.77 7.74
N LYS A 162 -6.48 -9.45 8.73
CA LYS A 162 -7.50 -10.49 8.55
C LYS A 162 -8.54 -10.38 9.63
N ALA A 163 -9.81 -10.31 9.22
CA ALA A 163 -10.93 -10.14 10.13
C ALA A 163 -10.74 -8.98 11.12
N GLY A 164 -10.20 -7.84 10.64
CA GLY A 164 -9.94 -6.64 11.43
C GLY A 164 -8.70 -6.69 12.34
N LEU A 165 -7.96 -7.81 12.35
CA LEU A 165 -6.73 -7.93 13.12
C LEU A 165 -5.51 -7.71 12.22
N THR A 166 -4.67 -6.72 12.54
CA THR A 166 -3.40 -6.51 11.85
C THR A 166 -2.48 -7.72 12.04
N LEU A 167 -1.98 -8.27 10.95
CA LEU A 167 -1.03 -9.37 10.91
C LEU A 167 0.41 -8.87 10.70
N ALA A 168 0.56 -7.95 9.75
CA ALA A 168 1.85 -7.39 9.36
C ALA A 168 1.70 -5.97 8.81
N THR A 169 2.83 -5.26 8.75
CA THR A 169 2.95 -3.96 8.08
C THR A 169 4.19 -3.99 7.20
N ALA A 170 4.05 -3.60 5.93
CA ALA A 170 5.17 -3.28 5.06
C ALA A 170 5.42 -1.77 5.08
N ARG A 171 6.69 -1.36 5.07
CA ARG A 171 7.12 0.02 4.86
C ARG A 171 8.16 0.05 3.78
N ILE A 172 7.97 0.93 2.81
CA ILE A 172 8.78 0.93 1.58
C ILE A 172 9.21 2.37 1.28
N ALA A 173 10.49 2.52 0.98
CA ALA A 173 11.00 3.74 0.37
C ALA A 173 11.13 3.50 -1.13
N PHE A 174 10.44 4.29 -1.93
CA PHE A 174 10.48 4.21 -3.39
C PHE A 174 11.32 5.34 -3.97
N VAL A 175 12.13 4.99 -4.96
CA VAL A 175 12.97 5.93 -5.71
C VAL A 175 12.71 5.75 -7.20
N LYS A 176 12.14 6.78 -7.84
CA LYS A 176 11.90 6.79 -9.28
C LYS A 176 13.18 7.12 -10.03
N ALA A 177 13.49 6.36 -11.09
CA ALA A 177 14.59 6.67 -11.99
C ALA A 177 14.36 8.04 -12.68
N ARG A 178 15.43 8.80 -12.86
CA ARG A 178 15.40 10.11 -13.54
C ARG A 178 15.47 9.95 -15.05
#